data_83bdf727b00785809da0492cfddeab58
#
_entry.id   83bdf727b00785809da0492cfddeab58
#
_cell.length_a   1.000
_cell.length_b   1.000
_cell.length_c   1.000
_cell.angle_alpha   90.00
_cell.angle_beta   90.00
_cell.angle_gamma   90.00
#
_symmetry.space_group_name_H-M   'P 1'
#
loop_
_entity.id
_entity.type
_entity.pdbx_description
1 polymer ?
#
loop_
_entity_poly.entity_id
_entity_poly.type
_entity_poly.pdbx_seq_one_letter_code
_entity_poly.pdbx_strand_id
1 'polypeptide(L)'
;MTAMLAELLGSIADEIRGALPPGSLAANDEDSQQLLRQLTSAGLLDHADLIALLLRRADEERIANAIRARSNPRGGFLQALIADDDEAISAGAMALILARGRRRNRLGQPRIEFEDLPAQLANALAYSVAACLRQHAPSTSKDGHSPFASSATALLQSRDEGKAVDGLTDALVKTLNRSGLLEERILESAAEEGDVAFLAYALAERAGINGSSAWDYLADGDGGRLVLLLRLAGVSREFAARLLALLGDLVGIGDLGTEIGKFDALDEARARSVSEWLKLDLGYRAALRTLGGDGGNRSF
;
A
#
# COMPACT_ATOMS: atom_id res chain seq x y z
N MET A 1 8.71 11.10 -2.66
CA MET A 1 8.66 10.70 -1.24
C MET A 1 8.55 11.90 -0.31
N THR A 2 9.51 12.83 -0.28
CA THR A 2 9.48 13.99 0.63
C THR A 2 8.20 14.82 0.51
N ALA A 3 7.70 15.05 -0.72
CA ALA A 3 6.45 15.77 -0.93
C ALA A 3 5.23 15.03 -0.37
N MET A 4 5.13 13.71 -0.58
CA MET A 4 4.05 12.89 -0.01
C MET A 4 4.05 12.93 1.53
N LEU A 5 5.24 12.85 2.13
CA LEU A 5 5.36 12.93 3.59
C LEU A 5 4.99 14.31 4.13
N ALA A 6 5.46 15.39 3.50
CA ALA A 6 5.10 16.75 3.89
C ALA A 6 3.58 16.98 3.79
N GLU A 7 2.94 16.48 2.75
CA GLU A 7 1.50 16.58 2.53
C GLU A 7 0.71 15.79 3.58
N LEU A 8 1.15 14.57 3.91
CA LEU A 8 0.56 13.76 4.99
C LEU A 8 0.66 14.49 6.34
N LEU A 9 1.84 14.98 6.70
CA LEU A 9 2.04 15.71 7.96
C LEU A 9 1.21 16.99 8.01
N GLY A 10 1.10 17.70 6.89
CA GLY A 10 0.24 18.89 6.73
C GLY A 10 -1.23 18.53 6.96
N SER A 11 -1.73 17.45 6.35
CA SER A 11 -3.10 16.99 6.54
C SER A 11 -3.40 16.63 8.01
N ILE A 12 -2.51 15.90 8.67
CA ILE A 12 -2.64 15.60 10.11
C ILE A 12 -2.64 16.88 10.94
N ALA A 13 -1.77 17.84 10.62
CA ALA A 13 -1.71 19.11 11.33
C ALA A 13 -2.98 19.93 11.16
N ASP A 14 -3.57 19.96 9.97
CA ASP A 14 -4.80 20.70 9.68
C ASP A 14 -6.00 20.10 10.43
N GLU A 15 -6.11 18.78 10.49
CA GLU A 15 -7.15 18.11 11.29
C GLU A 15 -7.00 18.38 12.79
N ILE A 16 -5.78 18.34 13.32
CA ILE A 16 -5.52 18.68 14.73
C ILE A 16 -5.84 20.15 15.00
N ARG A 17 -5.43 21.07 14.11
CA ARG A 17 -5.75 22.52 14.24
C ARG A 17 -7.25 22.77 14.22
N GLY A 18 -7.97 22.11 13.31
CA GLY A 18 -9.42 22.24 13.22
C GLY A 18 -10.19 21.81 14.47
N ALA A 19 -9.60 20.88 15.25
CA ALA A 19 -10.18 20.40 16.50
C ALA A 19 -9.75 21.20 17.74
N LEU A 20 -8.79 22.14 17.63
CA LEU A 20 -8.32 22.95 18.73
C LEU A 20 -9.31 24.09 19.08
N PRO A 21 -9.40 24.51 20.35
CA PRO A 21 -10.15 25.69 20.74
C PRO A 21 -9.65 26.95 20.05
N PRO A 22 -10.52 27.93 19.75
CA PRO A 22 -10.13 29.22 19.15
C PRO A 22 -9.03 29.92 19.97
N GLY A 23 -7.98 30.39 19.29
CA GLY A 23 -6.85 31.08 19.92
C GLY A 23 -5.77 30.18 20.52
N SER A 24 -5.86 28.87 20.35
CA SER A 24 -4.83 27.92 20.79
C SER A 24 -3.51 28.04 20.02
N LEU A 25 -3.55 28.55 18.80
CA LEU A 25 -2.39 28.78 17.93
C LEU A 25 -2.29 30.25 17.51
N ALA A 26 -1.06 30.72 17.25
CA ALA A 26 -0.85 32.00 16.59
C ALA A 26 -1.31 31.91 15.12
N ALA A 27 -1.73 33.07 14.54
CA ALA A 27 -2.25 33.14 13.17
C ALA A 27 -1.20 32.83 12.05
N ASN A 28 -0.01 32.43 12.39
CA ASN A 28 1.03 32.09 11.42
C ASN A 28 0.87 30.64 10.97
N ASP A 29 0.53 30.49 9.69
CA ASP A 29 0.54 29.20 8.99
C ASP A 29 1.94 28.60 9.04
N GLU A 30 2.13 27.56 9.85
CA GLU A 30 3.32 26.72 9.72
C GLU A 30 3.23 25.95 8.41
N ASP A 31 4.22 26.18 7.56
CA ASP A 31 4.40 25.41 6.33
C ASP A 31 4.65 23.93 6.68
N SER A 32 3.96 23.02 5.99
CA SER A 32 4.16 21.57 6.12
C SER A 32 5.64 21.16 5.96
N GLN A 33 6.42 21.95 5.25
CA GLN A 33 7.88 21.76 5.10
C GLN A 33 8.65 22.09 6.40
N GLN A 34 8.19 23.04 7.18
CA GLN A 34 8.78 23.37 8.49
C GLN A 34 8.50 22.23 9.48
N LEU A 35 7.26 21.77 9.53
CA LEU A 35 6.85 20.62 10.34
C LEU A 35 7.68 19.38 9.98
N LEU A 36 7.83 19.07 8.68
CA LEU A 36 8.67 17.97 8.21
C LEU A 36 10.11 18.09 8.71
N ARG A 37 10.73 19.27 8.57
CA ARG A 37 12.12 19.50 9.04
C ARG A 37 12.28 19.29 10.53
N GLN A 38 11.34 19.78 11.34
CA GLN A 38 11.40 19.64 12.79
C GLN A 38 11.25 18.19 13.23
N LEU A 39 10.26 17.48 12.70
CA LEU A 39 10.04 16.07 13.03
C LEU A 39 11.21 15.18 12.56
N THR A 40 11.79 15.49 11.39
CA THR A 40 13.00 14.81 10.90
C THR A 40 14.19 15.05 11.83
N SER A 41 14.46 16.32 12.21
CA SER A 41 15.58 16.66 13.08
C SER A 41 15.46 16.06 14.49
N ALA A 42 14.23 15.79 14.94
CA ALA A 42 13.94 15.13 16.21
C ALA A 42 13.98 13.59 16.12
N GLY A 43 14.20 13.00 14.93
CA GLY A 43 14.17 11.54 14.73
C GLY A 43 12.78 10.92 14.87
N LEU A 44 11.71 11.72 14.86
CA LEU A 44 10.33 11.25 15.03
C LEU A 44 9.72 10.64 13.77
N LEU A 45 10.46 10.67 12.65
CA LEU A 45 10.06 10.06 11.37
C LEU A 45 10.89 8.83 11.01
N ASP A 46 11.77 8.39 11.90
CA ASP A 46 12.65 7.23 11.68
C ASP A 46 11.91 5.91 11.97
N HIS A 47 10.79 5.70 11.26
CA HIS A 47 10.00 4.49 11.32
C HIS A 47 10.18 3.65 10.05
N ALA A 48 10.62 2.40 10.21
CA ALA A 48 10.79 1.47 9.07
C ALA A 48 9.48 1.29 8.28
N ASP A 49 8.34 1.20 8.96
CA ASP A 49 7.02 1.05 8.33
C ASP A 49 6.62 2.28 7.53
N LEU A 50 6.98 3.49 7.97
CA LEU A 50 6.75 4.73 7.22
C LEU A 50 7.55 4.74 5.92
N ILE A 51 8.82 4.39 6.01
CA ILE A 51 9.73 4.33 4.86
C ILE A 51 9.22 3.28 3.87
N ALA A 52 8.87 2.08 4.36
CA ALA A 52 8.33 1.00 3.53
C ALA A 52 7.03 1.43 2.81
N LEU A 53 6.10 2.08 3.51
CA LEU A 53 4.87 2.60 2.92
C LEU A 53 5.15 3.64 1.83
N LEU A 54 6.03 4.61 2.10
CA LEU A 54 6.41 5.66 1.14
C LEU A 54 7.07 5.07 -0.11
N LEU A 55 7.98 4.11 0.05
CA LEU A 55 8.64 3.41 -1.05
C LEU A 55 7.62 2.64 -1.88
N ARG A 56 6.76 1.86 -1.23
CA ARG A 56 5.71 1.11 -1.91
C ARG A 56 4.82 2.02 -2.76
N ARG A 57 4.35 3.15 -2.21
CA ARG A 57 3.51 4.10 -2.95
C ARG A 57 4.25 4.76 -4.12
N ALA A 58 5.53 5.06 -3.93
CA ALA A 58 6.36 5.59 -5.01
C ALA A 58 6.55 4.57 -6.14
N ASP A 59 6.79 3.30 -5.81
CA ASP A 59 6.94 2.23 -6.79
C ASP A 59 5.63 1.88 -7.49
N GLU A 60 4.50 1.81 -6.77
CA GLU A 60 3.16 1.65 -7.36
C GLU A 60 2.92 2.72 -8.44
N GLU A 61 3.17 3.99 -8.12
CA GLU A 61 2.96 5.08 -9.07
C GLU A 61 3.96 5.05 -10.23
N ARG A 62 5.22 4.73 -9.97
CA ARG A 62 6.26 4.59 -11.00
C ARG A 62 5.90 3.51 -12.02
N ILE A 63 5.51 2.33 -11.53
CA ILE A 63 5.13 1.19 -12.38
C ILE A 63 3.85 1.52 -13.14
N ALA A 64 2.83 2.04 -12.48
CA ALA A 64 1.57 2.41 -13.09
C ALA A 64 1.75 3.43 -14.23
N ASN A 65 2.57 4.46 -14.01
CA ASN A 65 2.85 5.47 -15.02
C ASN A 65 3.62 4.90 -16.21
N ALA A 66 4.60 4.01 -15.95
CA ALA A 66 5.37 3.37 -17.01
C ALA A 66 4.50 2.45 -17.89
N ILE A 67 3.57 1.70 -17.28
CA ILE A 67 2.63 0.85 -18.00
C ILE A 67 1.67 1.72 -18.83
N ARG A 68 1.04 2.72 -18.22
CA ARG A 68 0.12 3.64 -18.92
C ARG A 68 0.76 4.37 -20.10
N ALA A 69 2.06 4.68 -20.01
CA ALA A 69 2.80 5.30 -21.12
C ALA A 69 3.03 4.33 -22.30
N ARG A 70 3.03 3.02 -22.06
CA ARG A 70 3.26 1.97 -23.08
C ARG A 70 1.95 1.39 -23.63
N SER A 71 0.89 1.40 -22.83
CA SER A 71 -0.44 0.88 -23.16
C SER A 71 -1.43 2.03 -23.36
N ASN A 72 -2.44 1.78 -24.22
CA ASN A 72 -3.59 2.68 -24.34
C ASN A 72 -4.81 1.92 -23.80
N PRO A 73 -5.01 1.90 -22.47
CA PRO A 73 -6.04 1.08 -21.83
C PRO A 73 -7.43 1.49 -22.34
N ARG A 74 -8.21 0.51 -22.82
CA ARG A 74 -9.55 0.71 -23.37
C ARG A 74 -10.63 0.63 -22.28
N GLY A 75 -10.63 1.57 -21.35
CA GLY A 75 -11.63 1.63 -20.28
C GLY A 75 -11.13 0.99 -18.97
N GLY A 76 -11.64 1.49 -17.84
CA GLY A 76 -11.21 1.03 -16.53
C GLY A 76 -11.90 -0.27 -16.12
N PHE A 77 -11.15 -1.29 -15.72
CA PHE A 77 -11.76 -2.53 -15.21
C PHE A 77 -12.60 -2.28 -13.96
N LEU A 78 -12.21 -1.36 -13.09
CA LEU A 78 -13.02 -0.96 -11.94
C LEU A 78 -14.34 -0.30 -12.35
N GLN A 79 -14.34 0.51 -13.43
CA GLN A 79 -15.57 1.09 -13.97
C GLN A 79 -16.50 0.01 -14.51
N ALA A 80 -15.96 -1.06 -15.11
CA ALA A 80 -16.77 -2.19 -15.54
C ALA A 80 -17.40 -2.93 -14.35
N LEU A 81 -16.66 -3.07 -13.23
CA LEU A 81 -17.19 -3.69 -12.00
C LEU A 81 -18.26 -2.85 -11.30
N ILE A 82 -18.32 -1.53 -11.50
CA ILE A 82 -19.44 -0.70 -10.99
C ILE A 82 -20.77 -1.09 -11.65
N ALA A 83 -20.73 -1.55 -12.89
CA ALA A 83 -21.91 -1.98 -13.63
C ALA A 83 -22.27 -3.46 -13.40
N ASP A 84 -21.61 -4.14 -12.47
CA ASP A 84 -21.90 -5.54 -12.12
C ASP A 84 -23.25 -5.65 -11.40
N ASP A 85 -23.97 -6.74 -11.66
CA ASP A 85 -25.27 -7.03 -11.04
C ASP A 85 -25.15 -7.38 -9.55
N ASP A 86 -23.97 -7.79 -9.08
CA ASP A 86 -23.68 -8.01 -7.65
C ASP A 86 -23.43 -6.66 -6.96
N GLU A 87 -24.38 -6.28 -6.09
CA GLU A 87 -24.33 -5.01 -5.36
C GLU A 87 -23.04 -4.87 -4.51
N ALA A 88 -22.51 -5.97 -3.95
CA ALA A 88 -21.30 -5.94 -3.15
C ALA A 88 -20.06 -5.66 -4.01
N ILE A 89 -20.00 -6.17 -5.24
CA ILE A 89 -18.95 -5.90 -6.21
C ILE A 89 -19.03 -4.45 -6.67
N SER A 90 -20.21 -4.01 -7.10
CA SER A 90 -20.46 -2.64 -7.56
C SER A 90 -20.10 -1.61 -6.49
N ALA A 91 -20.58 -1.79 -5.26
CA ALA A 91 -20.28 -0.92 -4.12
C ALA A 91 -18.78 -0.93 -3.76
N GLY A 92 -18.17 -2.11 -3.76
CA GLY A 92 -16.73 -2.26 -3.48
C GLY A 92 -15.85 -1.55 -4.52
N ALA A 93 -16.18 -1.69 -5.81
CA ALA A 93 -15.47 -1.01 -6.90
C ALA A 93 -15.63 0.52 -6.80
N MET A 94 -16.84 1.01 -6.52
CA MET A 94 -17.10 2.43 -6.32
C MET A 94 -16.32 2.99 -5.11
N ALA A 95 -16.34 2.30 -3.98
CA ALA A 95 -15.60 2.69 -2.78
C ALA A 95 -14.09 2.78 -3.06
N LEU A 96 -13.55 1.81 -3.78
CA LEU A 96 -12.13 1.78 -4.15
C LEU A 96 -11.75 2.93 -5.09
N ILE A 97 -12.57 3.23 -6.09
CA ILE A 97 -12.34 4.37 -7.01
C ILE A 97 -12.34 5.70 -6.22
N LEU A 98 -13.31 5.90 -5.34
CA LEU A 98 -13.39 7.11 -4.51
C LEU A 98 -12.18 7.24 -3.58
N ALA A 99 -11.75 6.14 -2.95
CA ALA A 99 -10.59 6.14 -2.08
C ALA A 99 -9.29 6.44 -2.86
N ARG A 100 -9.13 5.87 -4.05
CA ARG A 100 -7.98 6.17 -4.93
C ARG A 100 -7.96 7.61 -5.43
N GLY A 101 -9.13 8.20 -5.65
CA GLY A 101 -9.25 9.62 -5.98
C GLY A 101 -8.66 10.52 -4.90
N ARG A 102 -8.83 10.16 -3.62
CA ARG A 102 -8.23 10.90 -2.49
C ARG A 102 -6.71 10.79 -2.41
N ARG A 103 -6.11 9.71 -2.96
CA ARG A 103 -4.64 9.51 -3.00
C ARG A 103 -3.93 10.37 -4.05
N ARG A 104 -4.64 11.30 -4.69
CA ARG A 104 -4.06 12.28 -5.60
C ARG A 104 -4.41 13.69 -5.14
N ASN A 105 -3.41 14.56 -5.11
CA ASN A 105 -3.65 15.97 -4.83
C ASN A 105 -4.23 16.68 -6.06
N ARG A 106 -4.53 17.96 -5.93
CA ARG A 106 -5.10 18.78 -7.02
C ARG A 106 -4.22 18.87 -8.27
N LEU A 107 -2.93 18.59 -8.13
CA LEU A 107 -1.96 18.54 -9.23
C LEU A 107 -1.78 17.13 -9.80
N GLY A 108 -2.56 16.15 -9.34
CA GLY A 108 -2.47 14.76 -9.75
C GLY A 108 -1.27 14.00 -9.15
N GLN A 109 -0.53 14.60 -8.22
CA GLN A 109 0.60 13.96 -7.56
C GLN A 109 0.12 12.95 -6.51
N PRO A 110 0.86 11.86 -6.29
CA PRO A 110 0.50 10.85 -5.31
C PRO A 110 0.60 11.42 -3.88
N ARG A 111 -0.39 11.07 -3.07
CA ARG A 111 -0.43 11.37 -1.64
C ARG A 111 -0.77 10.11 -0.83
N ILE A 112 -0.52 10.17 0.46
CA ILE A 112 -0.90 9.15 1.44
C ILE A 112 -1.98 9.76 2.33
N GLU A 113 -3.06 9.05 2.54
CA GLU A 113 -4.11 9.42 3.49
C GLU A 113 -3.77 8.90 4.88
N PHE A 114 -4.31 9.56 5.92
CA PHE A 114 -4.10 9.13 7.30
C PHE A 114 -4.65 7.72 7.57
N GLU A 115 -5.73 7.34 6.90
CA GLU A 115 -6.34 6.02 6.95
C GLU A 115 -5.42 4.90 6.41
N ASP A 116 -4.51 5.24 5.49
CA ASP A 116 -3.57 4.27 4.89
C ASP A 116 -2.43 3.86 5.83
N LEU A 117 -2.26 4.57 6.95
CA LEU A 117 -1.20 4.28 7.91
C LEU A 117 -1.52 3.02 8.74
N PRO A 118 -0.54 2.16 9.05
CA PRO A 118 -0.71 1.19 10.13
C PRO A 118 -1.06 1.87 11.46
N ALA A 119 -1.88 1.23 12.30
CA ALA A 119 -2.40 1.82 13.54
C ALA A 119 -1.30 2.39 14.45
N GLN A 120 -0.20 1.67 14.62
CA GLN A 120 0.93 2.12 15.45
C GLN A 120 1.60 3.36 14.87
N LEU A 121 1.76 3.41 13.54
CA LEU A 121 2.36 4.55 12.84
C LEU A 121 1.42 5.77 12.88
N ALA A 122 0.12 5.57 12.66
CA ALA A 122 -0.89 6.63 12.78
C ALA A 122 -0.85 7.27 14.18
N ASN A 123 -0.77 6.43 15.23
CA ASN A 123 -0.64 6.88 16.61
C ASN A 123 0.63 7.70 16.83
N ALA A 124 1.79 7.18 16.40
CA ALA A 124 3.07 7.87 16.56
C ALA A 124 3.07 9.23 15.84
N LEU A 125 2.58 9.31 14.59
CA LEU A 125 2.57 10.54 13.82
C LEU A 125 1.56 11.56 14.37
N ALA A 126 0.36 11.14 14.76
CA ALA A 126 -0.65 12.06 15.31
C ALA A 126 -0.13 12.78 16.56
N TYR A 127 0.46 12.05 17.51
CA TYR A 127 1.02 12.67 18.72
C TYR A 127 2.30 13.46 18.45
N SER A 128 3.15 13.02 17.51
CA SER A 128 4.35 13.79 17.13
C SER A 128 4.00 15.14 16.52
N VAL A 129 3.00 15.16 15.62
CA VAL A 129 2.49 16.41 15.02
C VAL A 129 1.85 17.29 16.07
N ALA A 130 0.99 16.74 16.94
CA ALA A 130 0.36 17.50 18.02
C ALA A 130 1.39 18.14 18.96
N ALA A 131 2.44 17.39 19.32
CA ALA A 131 3.53 17.89 20.16
C ALA A 131 4.30 19.02 19.47
N CYS A 132 4.57 18.89 18.18
CA CYS A 132 5.24 19.92 17.39
C CYS A 132 4.38 21.20 17.34
N LEU A 133 3.09 21.10 17.03
CA LEU A 133 2.16 22.23 17.03
C LEU A 133 2.09 22.91 18.41
N ARG A 134 2.13 22.14 19.50
CA ARG A 134 2.16 22.71 20.85
C ARG A 134 3.39 23.55 21.13
N GLN A 135 4.56 23.17 20.60
CA GLN A 135 5.80 23.94 20.77
C GLN A 135 5.71 25.35 20.16
N HIS A 136 4.90 25.53 19.11
CA HIS A 136 4.70 26.80 18.43
C HIS A 136 3.49 27.59 18.94
N ALA A 137 2.72 27.02 19.87
CA ALA A 137 1.62 27.71 20.49
C ALA A 137 2.13 28.78 21.47
N PRO A 138 1.42 29.93 21.62
CA PRO A 138 1.79 30.97 22.56
C PRO A 138 1.91 30.42 23.99
N SER A 139 2.93 30.86 24.72
CA SER A 139 3.16 30.47 26.13
C SER A 139 2.03 30.90 27.06
N THR A 140 1.17 31.81 26.64
CA THR A 140 -0.02 32.34 27.34
C THR A 140 -1.24 31.41 27.28
N SER A 141 -1.20 30.30 26.50
CA SER A 141 -2.31 29.36 26.47
C SER A 141 -2.47 28.72 27.86
N LYS A 142 -3.56 29.10 28.56
CA LYS A 142 -3.88 28.60 29.90
C LYS A 142 -4.17 27.09 29.94
N ASP A 143 -4.50 26.51 28.79
CA ASP A 143 -4.97 25.13 28.65
C ASP A 143 -3.83 24.10 28.55
N GLY A 144 -2.58 24.53 28.54
CA GLY A 144 -1.42 23.65 28.60
C GLY A 144 -1.29 22.68 27.41
N HIS A 145 -0.99 21.43 27.71
CA HIS A 145 -0.80 20.37 26.69
C HIS A 145 -2.09 19.63 26.31
N SER A 146 -3.11 19.69 27.18
CA SER A 146 -4.33 18.87 27.07
C SER A 146 -5.08 19.02 25.75
N PRO A 147 -5.32 20.22 25.19
CA PRO A 147 -6.07 20.37 23.97
C PRO A 147 -5.40 19.68 22.77
N PHE A 148 -4.07 19.78 22.66
CA PHE A 148 -3.32 19.17 21.56
C PHE A 148 -3.35 17.64 21.62
N ALA A 149 -3.14 17.07 22.81
CA ALA A 149 -3.24 15.64 23.03
C ALA A 149 -4.67 15.13 22.76
N SER A 150 -5.69 15.87 23.21
CA SER A 150 -7.09 15.52 22.98
C SER A 150 -7.47 15.58 21.52
N SER A 151 -7.00 16.58 20.76
CA SER A 151 -7.25 16.68 19.31
C SER A 151 -6.58 15.53 18.55
N ALA A 152 -5.34 15.15 18.92
CA ALA A 152 -4.70 13.96 18.33
C ALA A 152 -5.48 12.67 18.65
N THR A 153 -5.98 12.54 19.87
CA THR A 153 -6.80 11.40 20.27
C THR A 153 -8.11 11.36 19.49
N ALA A 154 -8.78 12.51 19.31
CA ALA A 154 -10.00 12.60 18.53
C ALA A 154 -9.76 12.21 17.05
N LEU A 155 -8.65 12.68 16.45
CA LEU A 155 -8.25 12.28 15.12
C LEU A 155 -8.05 10.75 15.00
N LEU A 156 -7.38 10.14 15.96
CA LEU A 156 -7.19 8.68 16.00
C LEU A 156 -8.50 7.91 16.15
N GLN A 157 -9.44 8.43 16.95
CA GLN A 157 -10.76 7.84 17.13
C GLN A 157 -11.66 7.98 15.91
N SER A 158 -11.51 9.05 15.13
CA SER A 158 -12.26 9.26 13.89
C SER A 158 -11.72 8.46 12.70
N ARG A 159 -10.51 7.90 12.84
CA ARG A 159 -9.85 7.12 11.80
C ARG A 159 -10.65 5.85 11.49
N ASP A 160 -10.93 5.65 10.22
CA ASP A 160 -11.64 4.49 9.71
C ASP A 160 -10.71 3.64 8.83
N GLU A 161 -10.18 2.57 9.40
CA GLU A 161 -9.31 1.63 8.67
C GLU A 161 -10.01 0.96 7.49
N GLY A 162 -11.35 0.85 7.54
CA GLY A 162 -12.16 0.34 6.43
C GLY A 162 -12.15 1.25 5.19
N LYS A 163 -11.70 2.49 5.32
CA LYS A 163 -11.51 3.43 4.18
C LYS A 163 -10.11 3.40 3.59
N ALA A 164 -9.17 2.68 4.20
CA ALA A 164 -7.83 2.49 3.64
C ALA A 164 -7.91 1.80 2.28
N VAL A 165 -7.17 2.30 1.29
CA VAL A 165 -7.23 1.74 -0.07
C VAL A 165 -6.81 0.27 -0.10
N ASP A 166 -5.84 -0.12 0.72
CA ASP A 166 -5.39 -1.50 0.81
C ASP A 166 -6.50 -2.42 1.35
N GLY A 167 -7.21 -1.99 2.40
CA GLY A 167 -8.35 -2.71 2.95
C GLY A 167 -9.50 -2.84 1.95
N LEU A 168 -9.84 -1.75 1.25
CA LEU A 168 -10.87 -1.76 0.20
C LEU A 168 -10.48 -2.66 -0.97
N THR A 169 -9.19 -2.66 -1.37
CA THR A 169 -8.68 -3.53 -2.43
C THR A 169 -8.81 -5.00 -2.03
N ASP A 170 -8.37 -5.35 -0.82
CA ASP A 170 -8.45 -6.70 -0.27
C ASP A 170 -9.92 -7.17 -0.18
N ALA A 171 -10.82 -6.31 0.32
CA ALA A 171 -12.24 -6.62 0.42
C ALA A 171 -12.89 -6.88 -0.94
N LEU A 172 -12.62 -6.03 -1.95
CA LEU A 172 -13.13 -6.20 -3.30
C LEU A 172 -12.60 -7.49 -3.94
N VAL A 173 -11.30 -7.76 -3.82
CA VAL A 173 -10.67 -8.98 -4.35
C VAL A 173 -11.28 -10.23 -3.72
N LYS A 174 -11.49 -10.25 -2.41
CA LYS A 174 -12.15 -11.36 -1.70
C LYS A 174 -13.60 -11.53 -2.14
N THR A 175 -14.30 -10.44 -2.42
CA THR A 175 -15.67 -10.50 -2.94
C THR A 175 -15.70 -11.10 -4.34
N LEU A 176 -14.82 -10.65 -5.24
CA LEU A 176 -14.67 -11.22 -6.58
C LEU A 176 -14.32 -12.72 -6.54
N ASN A 177 -13.44 -13.13 -5.62
CA ASN A 177 -13.07 -14.54 -5.47
C ASN A 177 -14.27 -15.39 -5.02
N ARG A 178 -15.05 -14.91 -4.03
CA ARG A 178 -16.25 -15.60 -3.56
C ARG A 178 -17.34 -15.73 -4.62
N SER A 179 -17.49 -14.73 -5.48
CA SER A 179 -18.44 -14.75 -6.61
C SER A 179 -17.90 -15.51 -7.84
N GLY A 180 -16.68 -16.08 -7.76
CA GLY A 180 -16.06 -16.81 -8.87
C GLY A 180 -15.60 -15.91 -10.04
N LEU A 181 -15.54 -14.60 -9.84
CA LEU A 181 -15.20 -13.62 -10.88
C LEU A 181 -13.73 -13.21 -10.85
N LEU A 182 -12.93 -13.70 -9.88
CA LEU A 182 -11.48 -13.40 -9.82
C LEU A 182 -10.69 -14.25 -10.86
N GLU A 183 -11.07 -14.10 -12.12
CA GLU A 183 -10.47 -14.79 -13.27
C GLU A 183 -9.24 -14.06 -13.81
N GLU A 184 -8.43 -14.76 -14.63
CA GLU A 184 -7.24 -14.17 -15.26
C GLU A 184 -7.56 -12.91 -16.09
N ARG A 185 -8.74 -12.84 -16.70
CA ARG A 185 -9.18 -11.67 -17.47
C ARG A 185 -9.19 -10.40 -16.64
N ILE A 186 -9.60 -10.46 -15.36
CA ILE A 186 -9.59 -9.29 -14.47
C ILE A 186 -8.14 -8.94 -14.09
N LEU A 187 -7.29 -9.94 -13.83
CA LEU A 187 -5.88 -9.73 -13.56
C LEU A 187 -5.17 -9.09 -14.76
N GLU A 188 -5.48 -9.54 -15.98
CA GLU A 188 -4.96 -8.96 -17.24
C GLU A 188 -5.36 -7.49 -17.38
N SER A 189 -6.64 -7.18 -17.20
CA SER A 189 -7.14 -5.82 -17.28
C SER A 189 -6.47 -4.91 -16.25
N ALA A 190 -6.33 -5.38 -14.99
CA ALA A 190 -5.63 -4.64 -13.95
C ALA A 190 -4.15 -4.40 -14.30
N ALA A 191 -3.48 -5.41 -14.85
CA ALA A 191 -2.09 -5.31 -15.28
C ALA A 191 -1.91 -4.30 -16.41
N GLU A 192 -2.77 -4.35 -17.45
CA GLU A 192 -2.74 -3.44 -18.61
C GLU A 192 -3.02 -1.98 -18.21
N GLU A 193 -3.83 -1.74 -17.17
CA GLU A 193 -4.09 -0.41 -16.60
C GLU A 193 -2.99 0.06 -15.65
N GLY A 194 -2.04 -0.81 -15.32
CA GLY A 194 -0.99 -0.53 -14.34
C GLY A 194 -1.49 -0.52 -12.90
N ASP A 195 -2.60 -1.21 -12.62
CA ASP A 195 -3.11 -1.35 -11.26
C ASP A 195 -2.38 -2.46 -10.50
N VAL A 196 -1.12 -2.21 -10.23
CA VAL A 196 -0.24 -3.19 -9.58
C VAL A 196 -0.62 -3.49 -8.14
N ALA A 197 -1.29 -2.56 -7.46
CA ALA A 197 -1.79 -2.79 -6.11
C ALA A 197 -2.94 -3.83 -6.14
N PHE A 198 -3.94 -3.65 -7.02
CA PHE A 198 -5.01 -4.64 -7.19
C PHE A 198 -4.44 -5.99 -7.63
N LEU A 199 -3.50 -5.99 -8.57
CA LEU A 199 -2.87 -7.21 -9.06
C LEU A 199 -2.16 -7.97 -7.93
N ALA A 200 -1.43 -7.29 -7.04
CA ALA A 200 -0.76 -7.92 -5.91
C ALA A 200 -1.77 -8.59 -4.96
N TYR A 201 -2.87 -7.90 -4.62
CA TYR A 201 -3.93 -8.48 -3.78
C TYR A 201 -4.67 -9.63 -4.47
N ALA A 202 -4.93 -9.52 -5.77
CA ALA A 202 -5.58 -10.59 -6.54
C ALA A 202 -4.72 -11.86 -6.62
N LEU A 203 -3.42 -11.71 -6.86
CA LEU A 203 -2.48 -12.83 -6.84
C LEU A 203 -2.33 -13.40 -5.42
N ALA A 204 -2.33 -12.55 -4.39
CA ALA A 204 -2.28 -12.95 -2.99
C ALA A 204 -3.47 -13.84 -2.62
N GLU A 205 -4.68 -13.42 -2.96
CA GLU A 205 -5.91 -14.16 -2.67
C GLU A 205 -5.91 -15.53 -3.36
N ARG A 206 -5.52 -15.59 -4.63
CA ARG A 206 -5.40 -16.86 -5.37
C ARG A 206 -4.30 -17.77 -4.83
N ALA A 207 -3.19 -17.20 -4.37
CA ALA A 207 -2.06 -17.94 -3.78
C ALA A 207 -2.31 -18.34 -2.31
N GLY A 208 -3.32 -17.79 -1.64
CA GLY A 208 -3.60 -18.00 -0.23
C GLY A 208 -2.55 -17.38 0.70
N ILE A 209 -1.97 -16.23 0.33
CA ILE A 209 -0.99 -15.48 1.11
C ILE A 209 -1.52 -14.06 1.40
N ASN A 210 -0.82 -13.29 2.24
CA ASN A 210 -1.23 -11.91 2.48
C ASN A 210 -0.76 -10.94 1.37
N GLY A 211 -1.49 -9.83 1.18
CA GLY A 211 -1.22 -8.85 0.12
C GLY A 211 0.14 -8.18 0.22
N SER A 212 0.68 -7.95 1.43
CA SER A 212 2.00 -7.35 1.60
C SER A 212 3.11 -8.31 1.14
N SER A 213 3.01 -9.60 1.44
CA SER A 213 3.95 -10.60 0.92
C SER A 213 3.87 -10.73 -0.60
N ALA A 214 2.67 -10.65 -1.18
CA ALA A 214 2.52 -10.67 -2.64
C ALA A 214 3.15 -9.42 -3.28
N TRP A 215 3.01 -8.26 -2.66
CA TRP A 215 3.68 -7.04 -3.10
C TRP A 215 5.22 -7.21 -3.10
N ASP A 216 5.79 -7.71 -2.01
CA ASP A 216 7.23 -7.96 -1.91
C ASP A 216 7.72 -8.92 -3.01
N TYR A 217 6.90 -9.91 -3.37
CA TYR A 217 7.23 -10.87 -4.42
C TYR A 217 7.07 -10.28 -5.83
N LEU A 218 6.07 -9.41 -6.02
CA LEU A 218 5.85 -8.74 -7.30
C LEU A 218 6.95 -7.71 -7.59
N ALA A 219 7.43 -7.01 -6.57
CA ALA A 219 8.43 -5.95 -6.69
C ALA A 219 9.88 -6.44 -6.61
N ASP A 220 10.09 -7.76 -6.43
CA ASP A 220 11.43 -8.33 -6.30
C ASP A 220 12.18 -8.37 -7.64
N GLY A 221 13.35 -7.71 -7.65
CA GLY A 221 14.17 -7.55 -8.86
C GLY A 221 14.86 -8.83 -9.34
N ASP A 222 14.88 -9.91 -8.54
CA ASP A 222 15.51 -11.17 -8.97
C ASP A 222 14.58 -12.08 -9.81
N GLY A 223 13.28 -11.75 -9.84
CA GLY A 223 12.25 -12.45 -10.64
C GLY A 223 11.78 -13.79 -10.06
N GLY A 224 12.60 -14.49 -9.31
CA GLY A 224 12.25 -15.82 -8.79
C GLY A 224 11.05 -15.79 -7.85
N ARG A 225 10.90 -14.74 -7.05
CA ARG A 225 9.74 -14.57 -6.16
C ARG A 225 8.47 -14.24 -6.93
N LEU A 226 8.55 -13.44 -7.99
CA LEU A 226 7.40 -13.18 -8.86
C LEU A 226 6.94 -14.45 -9.54
N VAL A 227 7.87 -15.25 -10.10
CA VAL A 227 7.57 -16.55 -10.70
C VAL A 227 6.88 -17.48 -9.69
N LEU A 228 7.39 -17.53 -8.47
CA LEU A 228 6.78 -18.32 -7.40
C LEU A 228 5.36 -17.85 -7.07
N LEU A 229 5.15 -16.53 -6.93
CA LEU A 229 3.82 -15.95 -6.69
C LEU A 229 2.84 -16.34 -7.80
N LEU A 230 3.25 -16.24 -9.06
CA LEU A 230 2.43 -16.60 -10.22
C LEU A 230 2.07 -18.09 -10.21
N ARG A 231 3.04 -18.96 -9.85
CA ARG A 231 2.80 -20.41 -9.76
C ARG A 231 1.84 -20.75 -8.63
N LEU A 232 2.00 -20.11 -7.46
CA LEU A 232 1.10 -20.29 -6.31
C LEU A 232 -0.32 -19.79 -6.59
N ALA A 233 -0.45 -18.68 -7.33
CA ALA A 233 -1.74 -18.14 -7.76
C ALA A 233 -2.42 -19.01 -8.83
N GLY A 234 -1.79 -20.05 -9.33
CA GLY A 234 -2.34 -20.98 -10.31
C GLY A 234 -2.71 -20.31 -11.63
N VAL A 235 -1.92 -19.31 -12.05
CA VAL A 235 -2.15 -18.63 -13.34
C VAL A 235 -1.60 -19.45 -14.48
N SER A 236 -2.15 -19.21 -15.69
CA SER A 236 -1.66 -19.87 -16.89
C SER A 236 -0.23 -19.41 -17.25
N ARG A 237 0.48 -20.28 -17.97
CA ARG A 237 1.81 -19.94 -18.50
C ARG A 237 1.79 -18.72 -19.40
N GLU A 238 0.71 -18.58 -20.15
CA GLU A 238 0.53 -17.46 -21.08
C GLU A 238 0.37 -16.13 -20.32
N PHE A 239 -0.45 -16.13 -19.27
CA PHE A 239 -0.59 -14.95 -18.41
C PHE A 239 0.73 -14.63 -17.69
N ALA A 240 1.43 -15.64 -17.15
CA ALA A 240 2.72 -15.45 -16.50
C ALA A 240 3.75 -14.81 -17.44
N ALA A 241 3.84 -15.29 -18.70
CA ALA A 241 4.74 -14.72 -19.70
C ALA A 241 4.39 -13.27 -20.04
N ARG A 242 3.09 -12.96 -20.19
CA ARG A 242 2.62 -11.58 -20.47
C ARG A 242 2.93 -10.66 -19.29
N LEU A 243 2.67 -11.10 -18.08
CA LEU A 243 2.94 -10.28 -16.89
C LEU A 243 4.44 -10.04 -16.70
N LEU A 244 5.28 -11.06 -16.87
CA LEU A 244 6.73 -10.90 -16.83
C LEU A 244 7.22 -9.94 -17.92
N ALA A 245 6.67 -10.00 -19.14
CA ALA A 245 7.01 -9.06 -20.18
C ALA A 245 6.57 -7.63 -19.87
N LEU A 246 5.43 -7.45 -19.19
CA LEU A 246 4.91 -6.14 -18.83
C LEU A 246 5.68 -5.50 -17.67
N LEU A 247 6.00 -6.28 -16.65
CA LEU A 247 6.59 -5.80 -15.41
C LEU A 247 8.11 -5.95 -15.35
N GLY A 248 8.70 -6.92 -16.08
CA GLY A 248 10.08 -7.35 -15.87
C GLY A 248 11.09 -6.20 -15.80
N ASP A 249 11.16 -5.39 -16.86
CA ASP A 249 12.04 -4.21 -16.89
C ASP A 249 11.77 -3.22 -15.75
N LEU A 250 10.50 -3.11 -15.33
CA LEU A 250 10.07 -2.13 -14.32
C LEU A 250 10.45 -2.53 -12.90
N VAL A 251 10.57 -3.84 -12.66
CA VAL A 251 10.96 -4.41 -11.36
C VAL A 251 12.42 -4.91 -11.36
N GLY A 252 13.14 -4.78 -12.48
CA GLY A 252 14.58 -5.10 -12.56
C GLY A 252 14.90 -6.52 -13.03
N ILE A 253 13.94 -7.24 -13.61
CA ILE A 253 14.15 -8.59 -14.18
C ILE A 253 14.78 -8.46 -15.56
N GLY A 254 16.00 -8.97 -15.73
CA GLY A 254 16.77 -8.82 -16.98
C GLY A 254 16.51 -9.90 -18.03
N ASP A 255 16.25 -11.14 -17.62
CA ASP A 255 16.09 -12.29 -18.52
C ASP A 255 14.74 -12.99 -18.34
N LEU A 256 13.77 -12.57 -19.13
CA LEU A 256 12.42 -13.12 -19.13
C LEU A 256 12.38 -14.59 -19.55
N GLY A 257 13.29 -15.03 -20.42
CA GLY A 257 13.37 -16.43 -20.89
C GLY A 257 13.74 -17.36 -19.75
N THR A 258 14.73 -16.97 -18.96
CA THR A 258 15.13 -17.70 -17.74
C THR A 258 14.00 -17.77 -16.73
N GLU A 259 13.26 -16.67 -16.50
CA GLU A 259 12.17 -16.64 -15.54
C GLU A 259 10.97 -17.53 -15.98
N ILE A 260 10.62 -17.55 -17.24
CA ILE A 260 9.61 -18.48 -17.75
C ILE A 260 10.09 -19.93 -17.63
N GLY A 261 11.37 -20.20 -17.87
CA GLY A 261 11.96 -21.51 -17.63
C GLY A 261 11.84 -21.96 -16.16
N LYS A 262 12.04 -21.06 -15.22
CA LYS A 262 11.81 -21.32 -13.77
C LYS A 262 10.33 -21.61 -13.49
N PHE A 263 9.39 -20.86 -14.11
CA PHE A 263 7.95 -21.11 -13.97
C PHE A 263 7.56 -22.52 -14.42
N ASP A 264 8.10 -22.96 -15.56
CA ASP A 264 7.84 -24.30 -16.11
C ASP A 264 8.47 -25.41 -15.23
N ALA A 265 9.64 -25.15 -14.65
CA ALA A 265 10.39 -26.12 -13.83
C ALA A 265 9.89 -26.25 -12.37
N LEU A 266 9.09 -25.28 -11.89
CA LEU A 266 8.61 -25.28 -10.51
C LEU A 266 7.52 -26.35 -10.32
N ASP A 267 7.86 -27.42 -9.60
CA ASP A 267 6.92 -28.50 -9.30
C ASP A 267 5.92 -28.11 -8.19
N GLU A 268 4.79 -28.83 -8.16
CA GLU A 268 3.72 -28.57 -7.19
C GLU A 268 4.13 -28.86 -5.74
N ALA A 269 5.03 -29.81 -5.50
CA ALA A 269 5.45 -30.18 -4.16
C ALA A 269 6.27 -29.04 -3.53
N ARG A 270 7.18 -28.46 -4.33
CA ARG A 270 7.98 -27.32 -3.93
C ARG A 270 7.10 -26.07 -3.74
N ALA A 271 6.16 -25.81 -4.66
CA ALA A 271 5.22 -24.71 -4.53
C ALA A 271 4.38 -24.82 -3.25
N ARG A 272 3.85 -26.03 -2.94
CA ARG A 272 3.09 -26.25 -1.70
C ARG A 272 3.92 -26.03 -0.45
N SER A 273 5.16 -26.52 -0.39
CA SER A 273 6.05 -26.30 0.75
C SER A 273 6.28 -24.82 1.02
N VAL A 274 6.47 -24.02 -0.03
CA VAL A 274 6.63 -22.57 0.10
C VAL A 274 5.31 -21.91 0.51
N SER A 275 4.18 -22.34 -0.03
CA SER A 275 2.86 -21.84 0.38
C SER A 275 2.64 -22.01 1.88
N GLU A 276 2.91 -23.20 2.43
CA GLU A 276 2.78 -23.45 3.88
C GLU A 276 3.68 -22.52 4.71
N TRP A 277 4.90 -22.27 4.27
CA TRP A 277 5.79 -21.29 4.90
C TRP A 277 5.22 -19.87 4.85
N LEU A 278 4.64 -19.46 3.73
CA LEU A 278 4.11 -18.10 3.53
C LEU A 278 2.81 -17.84 4.31
N LYS A 279 2.06 -18.87 4.66
CA LYS A 279 0.87 -18.78 5.52
C LYS A 279 1.21 -18.52 6.98
N LEU A 280 2.45 -18.76 7.41
CA LEU A 280 2.89 -18.46 8.77
C LEU A 280 2.91 -16.94 9.00
N ASP A 281 2.64 -16.53 10.23
CA ASP A 281 2.71 -15.12 10.65
C ASP A 281 4.06 -14.48 10.30
N LEU A 282 4.02 -13.22 9.85
CA LEU A 282 5.21 -12.48 9.41
C LEU A 282 6.25 -12.35 10.54
N GLY A 283 5.79 -12.04 11.76
CA GLY A 283 6.64 -11.91 12.93
C GLY A 283 7.30 -13.25 13.30
N TYR A 284 6.54 -14.35 13.20
CA TYR A 284 7.08 -15.69 13.42
C TYR A 284 8.15 -16.05 12.39
N ARG A 285 7.91 -15.77 11.10
CA ARG A 285 8.90 -15.98 10.03
C ARG A 285 10.16 -15.15 10.23
N ALA A 286 10.00 -13.88 10.63
CA ALA A 286 11.12 -13.00 10.94
C ALA A 286 11.94 -13.51 12.13
N ALA A 287 11.27 -13.95 13.21
CA ALA A 287 11.94 -14.55 14.37
C ALA A 287 12.72 -15.81 14.01
N LEU A 288 12.13 -16.72 13.20
CA LEU A 288 12.82 -17.91 12.74
C LEU A 288 14.08 -17.59 11.91
N ARG A 289 14.01 -16.61 11.02
CA ARG A 289 15.18 -16.15 10.24
C ARG A 289 16.28 -15.62 11.16
N THR A 290 15.92 -14.82 12.16
CA THR A 290 16.88 -14.24 13.13
C THR A 290 17.54 -15.34 13.98
N LEU A 291 16.81 -16.38 14.33
CA LEU A 291 17.32 -17.52 15.08
C LEU A 291 18.16 -18.51 14.22
N GLY A 292 18.38 -18.21 12.94
CA GLY A 292 19.11 -19.09 12.03
C GLY A 292 18.32 -20.36 11.63
N GLY A 293 17.02 -20.36 11.89
CA GLY A 293 16.12 -21.38 11.37
C GLY A 293 16.07 -21.29 9.85
N ASP A 294 16.40 -22.38 9.17
CA ASP A 294 16.32 -22.51 7.71
C ASP A 294 14.84 -22.47 7.30
N GLY A 295 14.30 -21.24 7.22
CA GLY A 295 12.98 -21.05 6.64
C GLY A 295 13.07 -21.34 5.15
N GLY A 296 12.86 -22.58 4.74
CA GLY A 296 12.55 -23.11 3.39
C GLY A 296 13.05 -22.38 2.12
N ASN A 297 13.88 -21.37 2.27
CA ASN A 297 14.25 -20.42 1.23
C ASN A 297 15.77 -20.48 0.96
N ARG A 298 16.28 -21.69 0.68
CA ARG A 298 17.57 -21.79 -0.01
C ARG A 298 17.29 -21.59 -1.50
N SER A 299 17.69 -20.40 -1.98
CA SER A 299 17.87 -20.01 -3.42
C SER A 299 16.83 -20.57 -4.39
N PHE A 300 15.94 -19.70 -4.80
CA PHE A 300 15.22 -19.82 -6.07
C PHE A 300 16.06 -19.21 -7.19
#